data_95451b265266f0d76aac934976b34859
#
_entry.id   95451b265266f0d76aac934976b34859
#
_cell.length_a   1.000
_cell.length_b   1.000
_cell.length_c   1.000
_cell.angle_alpha   90.00
_cell.angle_beta   90.00
_cell.angle_gamma   90.00
#
_symmetry.space_group_name_H-M   'P 1'
#
loop_
_entity.id
_entity.type
_entity.pdbx_description
1 polymer ?
#
loop_
_entity_poly.entity_id
_entity_poly.type
_entity_poly.pdbx_seq_one_letter_code
_entity_poly.pdbx_strand_id
1 'polypeptide(L)'
;MQRFSNITTILNLIGLSVIGQEFIQTLTDIVIATSLERRVDTVLYTSYENETTLDSANVLQSSIILSALARELPQPLLHFDSASPVECYKKMFNAELLTIAKLNQHSEFDDHLLASLWQRLWRNTQSRLILLFDDSASEAYVTRIFRMCVKHHATNVIALQPLMTVVERNYWALRLFPAEKVIKETFPLYYRKIFIDHLQNMYGHPLSIIDNTWYPQIYYYESKDGTQTLSGFLGRSLTEYASHCNATKEYPLASVHKNFTSFADFVHFLQSEIVNIGSIVPIEAVELNISLSIVFELTDWCLMVPVEQPLPKSTFYYIIVKKSAVILFCGTAIFISCFWAFTYRWRSSQQKQLSIIDYFFNVLQGLMGASFWISESNSAVQSVIHLTISSAGIIIGTAYGAYLQSFIVDVPLAAPMKTMDDLLNRGITVTASSVEISFLQKSFEFTKYFEKFTFIYDFNEFQSMRDSLNPRYAFTVTDMWAIYDERQKYFSRPLFRLSDICLGKSHPMILTLQENLCTRNA
;
A
#
# COMPACT_ATOMS: atom_id res chain seq x y z
N MET A 1 24.52 28.54 -37.00
CA MET A 1 25.91 28.66 -37.48
C MET A 1 26.83 29.51 -36.59
N GLN A 2 26.42 30.63 -36.05
CA GLN A 2 27.30 31.47 -35.17
C GLN A 2 27.66 30.85 -33.80
N ARG A 3 26.86 29.93 -33.26
CA ARG A 3 27.19 29.22 -32.00
C ARG A 3 28.30 28.19 -32.13
N PHE A 4 28.46 27.55 -33.30
CA PHE A 4 29.57 26.61 -33.58
C PHE A 4 30.93 27.26 -33.63
N SER A 5 31.06 28.49 -34.15
CA SER A 5 32.31 29.21 -34.24
C SER A 5 32.97 29.51 -32.89
N ASN A 6 32.19 29.76 -31.84
CA ASN A 6 32.71 30.13 -30.52
C ASN A 6 33.25 28.94 -29.72
N ILE A 7 32.67 27.74 -29.87
CA ILE A 7 33.13 26.53 -29.19
C ILE A 7 34.46 26.10 -29.79
N THR A 8 34.56 26.06 -31.11
CA THR A 8 35.80 25.72 -31.83
C THR A 8 36.96 26.65 -31.46
N THR A 9 36.69 27.93 -31.25
CA THR A 9 37.71 28.93 -30.90
C THR A 9 38.22 28.76 -29.46
N ILE A 10 37.34 28.46 -28.51
CA ILE A 10 37.72 28.24 -27.10
C ILE A 10 38.48 26.92 -26.94
N LEU A 11 38.07 25.86 -27.63
CA LEU A 11 38.69 24.53 -27.55
C LEU A 11 40.07 24.49 -28.29
N ASN A 12 40.25 25.25 -29.38
CA ASN A 12 41.54 25.41 -30.03
C ASN A 12 42.56 26.17 -29.16
N LEU A 13 42.10 27.07 -28.29
CA LEU A 13 42.94 27.77 -27.32
C LEU A 13 43.48 26.85 -26.19
N ILE A 14 42.84 25.69 -25.99
CA ILE A 14 43.14 24.74 -24.91
C ILE A 14 43.93 23.52 -25.41
N GLY A 15 44.20 23.40 -26.73
CA GLY A 15 45.04 22.35 -27.30
C GLY A 15 44.42 20.95 -27.38
N LEU A 16 43.09 20.84 -27.36
CA LEU A 16 42.37 19.58 -27.57
C LEU A 16 42.49 19.10 -29.01
N SER A 17 42.68 17.79 -29.18
CA SER A 17 42.65 17.16 -30.50
C SER A 17 41.23 17.31 -31.13
N VAL A 18 41.17 17.30 -32.47
CA VAL A 18 39.88 17.34 -33.21
C VAL A 18 38.93 16.22 -32.71
N ILE A 19 39.48 15.05 -32.46
CA ILE A 19 38.72 13.89 -31.92
C ILE A 19 38.14 14.20 -30.53
N GLY A 20 38.87 14.89 -29.66
CA GLY A 20 38.37 15.28 -28.34
C GLY A 20 37.18 16.26 -28.41
N GLN A 21 37.20 17.18 -29.38
CA GLN A 21 36.08 18.11 -29.61
C GLN A 21 34.82 17.38 -30.12
N GLU A 22 35.00 16.50 -31.10
CA GLU A 22 33.90 15.68 -31.64
C GLU A 22 33.37 14.70 -30.60
N PHE A 23 34.22 14.15 -29.72
CA PHE A 23 33.79 13.28 -28.64
C PHE A 23 32.89 13.99 -27.63
N ILE A 24 33.27 15.22 -27.22
CA ILE A 24 32.44 16.01 -26.29
C ILE A 24 31.07 16.31 -26.90
N GLN A 25 31.01 16.66 -28.18
CA GLN A 25 29.74 16.88 -28.87
C GLN A 25 28.91 15.59 -28.93
N THR A 26 29.53 14.48 -29.29
CA THR A 26 28.87 13.16 -29.36
C THR A 26 28.38 12.72 -27.99
N LEU A 27 29.15 12.94 -26.91
CA LEU A 27 28.72 12.67 -25.54
C LEU A 27 27.48 13.47 -25.15
N THR A 28 27.45 14.75 -25.50
CA THR A 28 26.31 15.61 -25.26
C THR A 28 25.06 15.10 -25.99
N ASP A 29 25.21 14.72 -27.26
CA ASP A 29 24.13 14.15 -28.07
C ASP A 29 23.63 12.82 -27.48
N ILE A 30 24.53 11.96 -26.97
CA ILE A 30 24.18 10.72 -26.27
C ILE A 30 23.38 11.00 -24.99
N VAL A 31 23.78 11.97 -24.18
CA VAL A 31 23.07 12.36 -22.96
C VAL A 31 21.66 12.87 -23.27
N ILE A 32 21.55 13.71 -24.31
CA ILE A 32 20.24 14.21 -24.79
C ILE A 32 19.39 13.04 -25.28
N ALA A 33 19.94 12.15 -26.11
CA ALA A 33 19.22 10.98 -26.63
C ALA A 33 18.78 10.04 -25.48
N THR A 34 19.62 9.82 -24.48
CA THR A 34 19.29 9.06 -23.29
C THR A 34 18.11 9.67 -22.52
N SER A 35 18.07 11.00 -22.45
CA SER A 35 16.95 11.75 -21.82
C SER A 35 15.64 11.62 -22.60
N LEU A 36 15.70 11.39 -23.92
CA LEU A 36 14.55 11.13 -24.76
C LEU A 36 14.05 9.67 -24.67
N GLU A 37 14.96 8.71 -24.44
CA GLU A 37 14.58 7.32 -24.21
C GLU A 37 13.77 7.12 -22.93
N ARG A 38 14.23 7.75 -21.86
CA ARG A 38 13.63 7.75 -20.55
C ARG A 38 13.93 9.08 -19.88
N ARG A 39 12.93 9.65 -19.24
CA ARG A 39 13.06 10.91 -18.50
C ARG A 39 14.31 10.90 -17.61
N VAL A 40 15.09 11.96 -17.70
CA VAL A 40 16.23 12.25 -16.84
C VAL A 40 16.01 13.61 -16.19
N ASP A 41 15.87 13.63 -14.89
CA ASP A 41 15.66 14.88 -14.13
C ASP A 41 16.98 15.52 -13.72
N THR A 42 18.01 14.72 -13.48
CA THR A 42 19.32 15.21 -13.01
C THR A 42 20.44 14.39 -13.63
N VAL A 43 21.50 15.06 -14.04
CA VAL A 43 22.75 14.43 -14.50
C VAL A 43 23.79 14.56 -13.41
N LEU A 44 24.40 13.44 -13.03
CA LEU A 44 25.46 13.35 -12.05
C LEU A 44 26.79 13.11 -12.78
N TYR A 45 27.74 14.01 -12.64
CA TYR A 45 29.11 13.83 -13.16
C TYR A 45 30.06 13.55 -12.01
N THR A 46 30.89 12.51 -12.13
CA THR A 46 31.89 12.19 -11.13
C THR A 46 33.22 11.91 -11.79
N SER A 47 34.29 12.42 -11.19
CA SER A 47 35.69 12.22 -11.59
C SER A 47 36.56 12.17 -10.35
N TYR A 48 37.77 11.64 -10.50
CA TYR A 48 38.76 11.68 -9.44
C TYR A 48 39.63 12.95 -9.61
N GLU A 49 39.57 13.86 -8.65
CA GLU A 49 40.31 15.12 -8.64
C GLU A 49 41.33 15.14 -7.48
N ASN A 50 42.35 14.31 -7.52
CA ASN A 50 43.44 14.43 -6.56
C ASN A 50 44.65 15.08 -7.24
N GLU A 51 44.83 16.37 -6.97
CA GLU A 51 45.84 17.24 -7.62
C GLU A 51 47.31 16.75 -7.46
N THR A 52 47.56 15.85 -6.50
CA THR A 52 48.93 15.46 -6.13
C THR A 52 49.46 14.25 -6.90
N THR A 53 48.63 13.47 -7.61
CA THR A 53 49.02 12.17 -8.18
C THR A 53 48.63 11.93 -9.64
N LEU A 54 47.82 12.80 -10.23
CA LEU A 54 47.31 12.66 -11.60
C LEU A 54 48.05 13.58 -12.57
N ASP A 55 48.30 13.07 -13.78
CA ASP A 55 48.76 13.89 -14.89
C ASP A 55 47.83 15.10 -15.07
N SER A 56 48.39 16.29 -15.07
CA SER A 56 47.66 17.56 -15.24
C SER A 56 46.72 17.58 -16.47
N ALA A 57 47.05 16.78 -17.49
CA ALA A 57 46.25 16.60 -18.70
C ALA A 57 44.87 15.92 -18.42
N ASN A 58 44.79 14.97 -17.49
CA ASN A 58 43.52 14.28 -17.17
C ASN A 58 42.56 15.17 -16.39
N VAL A 59 43.08 15.98 -15.46
CA VAL A 59 42.26 16.95 -14.70
C VAL A 59 41.69 18.01 -15.64
N LEU A 60 42.50 18.51 -16.55
CA LEU A 60 42.08 19.51 -17.55
C LEU A 60 40.95 18.95 -18.45
N GLN A 61 41.05 17.69 -18.86
CA GLN A 61 40.03 17.03 -19.70
C GLN A 61 38.70 16.84 -18.98
N SER A 62 38.70 16.49 -17.70
CA SER A 62 37.50 16.37 -16.89
C SER A 62 36.77 17.71 -16.72
N SER A 63 37.48 18.79 -16.45
CA SER A 63 36.91 20.13 -16.30
C SER A 63 36.32 20.66 -17.62
N ILE A 64 36.89 20.30 -18.76
CA ILE A 64 36.37 20.67 -20.08
C ILE A 64 35.06 19.92 -20.37
N ILE A 65 35.05 18.60 -20.14
CA ILE A 65 33.83 17.79 -20.29
C ILE A 65 32.72 18.35 -19.40
N LEU A 66 33.01 18.62 -18.14
CA LEU A 66 32.04 19.17 -17.18
C LEU A 66 31.49 20.52 -17.65
N SER A 67 32.37 21.43 -18.11
CA SER A 67 31.96 22.75 -18.57
C SER A 67 31.12 22.68 -19.84
N ALA A 68 31.40 21.76 -20.74
CA ALA A 68 30.64 21.54 -21.96
C ALA A 68 29.24 20.97 -21.64
N LEU A 69 29.18 19.95 -20.80
CA LEU A 69 27.90 19.37 -20.33
C LEU A 69 27.04 20.42 -19.61
N ALA A 70 27.65 21.21 -18.71
CA ALA A 70 26.93 22.25 -17.97
C ALA A 70 26.35 23.34 -18.88
N ARG A 71 26.97 23.56 -20.06
CA ARG A 71 26.52 24.56 -21.03
C ARG A 71 25.40 24.08 -21.95
N GLU A 72 25.46 22.83 -22.36
CA GLU A 72 24.60 22.28 -23.43
C GLU A 72 23.39 21.50 -22.87
N LEU A 73 23.47 20.97 -21.65
CA LEU A 73 22.38 20.18 -21.07
C LEU A 73 21.30 21.08 -20.47
N PRO A 74 20.02 20.81 -20.73
CA PRO A 74 18.91 21.50 -20.09
C PRO A 74 18.66 21.04 -18.64
N GLN A 75 19.15 19.83 -18.27
CA GLN A 75 18.99 19.27 -16.93
C GLN A 75 20.05 19.83 -15.96
N PRO A 76 19.71 19.93 -14.66
CA PRO A 76 20.71 20.26 -13.64
C PRO A 76 21.83 19.22 -13.63
N LEU A 77 23.08 19.72 -13.65
CA LEU A 77 24.29 18.94 -13.60
C LEU A 77 24.90 19.06 -12.21
N LEU A 78 25.07 17.95 -11.52
CA LEU A 78 25.76 17.85 -10.23
C LEU A 78 27.13 17.23 -10.42
N HIS A 79 28.15 17.87 -9.87
CA HIS A 79 29.51 17.37 -9.89
C HIS A 79 29.96 16.90 -8.51
N PHE A 80 30.57 15.72 -8.45
CA PHE A 80 31.17 15.15 -7.25
C PHE A 80 32.61 14.75 -7.51
N ASP A 81 33.46 15.20 -6.61
CA ASP A 81 34.78 14.68 -6.47
C ASP A 81 34.82 13.46 -5.54
N SER A 82 35.66 12.49 -5.85
CA SER A 82 35.89 11.31 -5.00
C SER A 82 36.40 11.65 -3.60
N ALA A 83 37.09 12.78 -3.43
CA ALA A 83 37.60 13.27 -2.15
C ALA A 83 36.51 13.92 -1.26
N SER A 84 35.35 14.25 -1.81
CA SER A 84 34.25 14.84 -1.02
C SER A 84 33.71 13.84 -0.02
N PRO A 85 33.31 14.26 1.20
CA PRO A 85 32.70 13.37 2.18
C PRO A 85 31.52 12.64 1.58
N VAL A 86 31.42 11.33 1.84
CA VAL A 86 30.36 10.50 1.29
C VAL A 86 29.07 10.77 2.04
N GLU A 87 28.22 11.61 1.46
CA GLU A 87 26.83 11.75 1.90
C GLU A 87 25.95 10.83 1.07
N CYS A 88 25.14 10.04 1.76
CA CYS A 88 24.18 9.17 1.10
C CYS A 88 22.97 9.98 0.63
N TYR A 89 22.69 9.97 -0.67
CA TYR A 89 21.57 10.71 -1.27
C TYR A 89 20.22 10.05 -1.03
N LYS A 90 20.05 9.45 0.14
CA LYS A 90 18.80 8.84 0.57
C LYS A 90 17.66 9.85 0.49
N LYS A 91 16.69 9.59 -0.36
CA LYS A 91 15.51 10.44 -0.58
C LYS A 91 15.77 11.80 -1.27
N MET A 92 16.98 12.10 -1.69
CA MET A 92 17.28 13.36 -2.41
C MET A 92 16.97 13.27 -3.90
N PHE A 93 17.22 12.10 -4.51
CA PHE A 93 16.99 11.87 -5.92
C PHE A 93 16.05 10.69 -6.15
N ASN A 94 15.28 10.78 -7.23
CA ASN A 94 14.47 9.69 -7.75
C ASN A 94 15.32 8.77 -8.67
N ALA A 95 14.69 7.76 -9.27
CA ALA A 95 15.33 6.86 -10.23
C ALA A 95 15.62 7.51 -11.62
N GLU A 96 15.18 8.75 -11.83
CA GLU A 96 15.34 9.51 -13.08
C GLU A 96 16.71 10.24 -13.10
N LEU A 97 17.75 9.51 -12.71
CA LEU A 97 19.14 9.96 -12.61
C LEU A 97 19.97 9.35 -13.75
N LEU A 98 20.79 10.17 -14.39
CA LEU A 98 21.83 9.72 -15.30
C LEU A 98 23.19 10.03 -14.69
N THR A 99 24.01 9.03 -14.51
CA THR A 99 25.35 9.19 -13.95
C THR A 99 26.40 9.08 -15.04
N ILE A 100 27.39 9.97 -15.04
CA ILE A 100 28.56 9.95 -15.92
C ILE A 100 29.78 9.86 -15.04
N ALA A 101 30.59 8.81 -15.18
CA ALA A 101 31.79 8.61 -14.40
C ALA A 101 33.04 8.59 -15.33
N LYS A 102 33.97 9.53 -15.13
CA LYS A 102 35.25 9.55 -15.84
C LYS A 102 36.25 8.71 -15.07
N LEU A 103 36.80 7.68 -15.72
CA LEU A 103 37.79 6.75 -15.19
C LEU A 103 39.19 7.08 -15.75
N ASN A 104 40.21 6.89 -14.91
CA ASN A 104 41.57 7.27 -15.22
C ASN A 104 42.49 6.08 -15.53
N GLN A 105 41.94 4.86 -15.60
CA GLN A 105 42.63 3.59 -15.82
C GLN A 105 43.65 3.20 -14.71
N HIS A 106 43.55 3.84 -13.57
CA HIS A 106 44.26 3.47 -12.37
C HIS A 106 43.38 2.63 -11.45
N SER A 107 43.70 1.35 -11.30
CA SER A 107 42.81 0.40 -10.61
C SER A 107 42.38 0.86 -9.22
N GLU A 108 43.29 1.39 -8.41
CA GLU A 108 42.99 1.82 -7.04
C GLU A 108 42.07 3.07 -7.01
N PHE A 109 42.35 4.04 -7.88
CA PHE A 109 41.59 5.29 -7.92
C PHE A 109 40.20 5.07 -8.50
N ASP A 110 40.07 4.26 -9.55
CA ASP A 110 38.79 3.96 -10.19
C ASP A 110 37.94 3.08 -9.29
N ASP A 111 38.53 2.11 -8.56
CA ASP A 111 37.81 1.30 -7.57
C ASP A 111 37.28 2.16 -6.42
N HIS A 112 38.08 3.13 -5.94
CA HIS A 112 37.65 4.06 -4.90
C HIS A 112 36.54 5.00 -5.41
N LEU A 113 36.67 5.54 -6.62
CA LEU A 113 35.63 6.38 -7.25
C LEU A 113 34.33 5.63 -7.37
N LEU A 114 34.34 4.41 -7.91
CA LEU A 114 33.16 3.59 -8.07
C LEU A 114 32.57 3.19 -6.71
N ALA A 115 33.37 2.82 -5.71
CA ALA A 115 32.91 2.52 -4.37
C ALA A 115 32.18 3.73 -3.75
N SER A 116 32.75 4.94 -3.88
CA SER A 116 32.12 6.16 -3.41
C SER A 116 30.82 6.47 -4.17
N LEU A 117 30.77 6.19 -5.47
CA LEU A 117 29.58 6.35 -6.30
C LEU A 117 28.46 5.42 -5.86
N TRP A 118 28.73 4.13 -5.62
CA TRP A 118 27.72 3.17 -5.15
C TRP A 118 27.16 3.55 -3.79
N GLN A 119 28.01 4.03 -2.88
CA GLN A 119 27.55 4.53 -1.58
C GLN A 119 26.59 5.73 -1.74
N ARG A 120 26.90 6.66 -2.65
CA ARG A 120 26.06 7.85 -2.90
C ARG A 120 24.76 7.51 -3.60
N LEU A 121 24.78 6.64 -4.62
CA LEU A 121 23.59 6.24 -5.38
C LEU A 121 22.61 5.44 -4.54
N TRP A 122 23.08 4.74 -3.54
CA TRP A 122 22.27 3.94 -2.63
C TRP A 122 21.26 3.06 -3.40
N ARG A 123 19.96 3.34 -3.32
CA ARG A 123 18.90 2.58 -4.01
C ARG A 123 18.79 2.89 -5.52
N ASN A 124 19.55 3.82 -6.03
CA ASN A 124 19.51 4.25 -7.43
C ASN A 124 20.55 3.55 -8.32
N THR A 125 21.09 2.40 -7.91
CA THR A 125 22.04 1.61 -8.72
C THR A 125 21.47 1.15 -10.06
N GLN A 126 20.14 1.06 -10.17
CA GLN A 126 19.41 0.78 -11.41
C GLN A 126 19.31 1.98 -12.36
N SER A 127 19.79 3.16 -11.95
CA SER A 127 19.89 4.33 -12.82
C SER A 127 20.91 4.08 -13.93
N ARG A 128 20.80 4.85 -15.00
CA ARG A 128 21.70 4.73 -16.15
C ARG A 128 23.08 5.28 -15.81
N LEU A 129 24.11 4.55 -16.20
CA LEU A 129 25.51 4.88 -15.96
C LEU A 129 26.28 4.91 -17.27
N ILE A 130 26.97 6.02 -17.56
CA ILE A 130 27.89 6.19 -18.65
C ILE A 130 29.32 6.25 -18.08
N LEU A 131 30.16 5.29 -18.44
CA LEU A 131 31.55 5.26 -18.07
C LEU A 131 32.39 5.87 -19.21
N LEU A 132 33.29 6.80 -18.89
CA LEU A 132 34.17 7.41 -19.85
C LEU A 132 35.59 6.85 -19.63
N PHE A 133 36.14 6.19 -20.64
CA PHE A 133 37.50 5.68 -20.66
C PHE A 133 38.34 6.46 -21.66
N ASP A 134 39.67 6.47 -21.44
CA ASP A 134 40.61 6.92 -22.46
C ASP A 134 40.82 5.82 -23.51
N ASP A 135 41.32 6.18 -24.69
CA ASP A 135 41.54 5.25 -25.80
C ASP A 135 42.58 4.15 -25.51
N SER A 136 43.43 4.36 -24.51
CA SER A 136 44.43 3.38 -24.04
C SER A 136 43.84 2.26 -23.17
N ALA A 137 42.54 2.34 -22.79
CA ALA A 137 41.90 1.32 -21.96
C ALA A 137 41.78 -0.02 -22.68
N SER A 138 42.36 -1.06 -22.10
CA SER A 138 42.27 -2.41 -22.66
C SER A 138 40.87 -3.01 -22.44
N GLU A 139 40.47 -3.91 -23.34
CA GLU A 139 39.21 -4.65 -23.22
C GLU A 139 39.09 -5.41 -21.89
N ALA A 140 40.20 -5.96 -21.41
CA ALA A 140 40.29 -6.65 -20.12
C ALA A 140 39.96 -5.70 -18.96
N TYR A 141 40.46 -4.46 -19.04
CA TYR A 141 40.18 -3.44 -18.02
C TYR A 141 38.68 -3.02 -18.04
N VAL A 142 38.16 -2.72 -19.21
CA VAL A 142 36.73 -2.41 -19.40
C VAL A 142 35.85 -3.54 -18.83
N THR A 143 36.15 -4.80 -19.17
CA THR A 143 35.42 -5.96 -18.67
C THR A 143 35.49 -6.07 -17.14
N ARG A 144 36.63 -5.78 -16.52
CA ARG A 144 36.79 -5.74 -15.06
C ARG A 144 35.86 -4.73 -14.42
N ILE A 145 35.78 -3.53 -14.96
CA ILE A 145 34.95 -2.46 -14.45
C ILE A 145 33.46 -2.82 -14.59
N PHE A 146 33.05 -3.40 -15.72
CA PHE A 146 31.66 -3.87 -15.89
C PHE A 146 31.28 -4.95 -14.89
N ARG A 147 32.16 -5.91 -14.58
CA ARG A 147 31.92 -6.91 -13.51
C ARG A 147 31.75 -6.25 -12.14
N MET A 148 32.49 -5.19 -11.85
CA MET A 148 32.27 -4.42 -10.63
C MET A 148 30.86 -3.77 -10.61
N CYS A 149 30.44 -3.22 -11.75
CA CYS A 149 29.08 -2.67 -11.87
C CYS A 149 28.02 -3.73 -11.61
N VAL A 150 28.16 -4.93 -12.20
CA VAL A 150 27.24 -6.05 -11.96
C VAL A 150 27.20 -6.46 -10.50
N LYS A 151 28.39 -6.56 -9.86
CA LYS A 151 28.48 -6.89 -8.43
C LYS A 151 27.72 -5.91 -7.54
N HIS A 152 27.59 -4.66 -7.98
CA HIS A 152 26.82 -3.63 -7.27
C HIS A 152 25.43 -3.40 -7.87
N HIS A 153 24.91 -4.38 -8.62
CA HIS A 153 23.59 -4.36 -9.26
C HIS A 153 23.35 -3.17 -10.21
N ALA A 154 24.40 -2.50 -10.64
CA ALA A 154 24.35 -1.47 -11.68
C ALA A 154 24.40 -2.15 -13.05
N THR A 155 23.25 -2.46 -13.61
CA THR A 155 23.13 -3.23 -14.86
C THR A 155 22.91 -2.36 -16.10
N ASN A 156 22.41 -1.14 -15.93
CA ASN A 156 22.17 -0.19 -17.00
C ASN A 156 23.44 0.64 -17.27
N VAL A 157 24.48 0.00 -17.80
CA VAL A 157 25.80 0.59 -17.96
C VAL A 157 26.25 0.53 -19.42
N ILE A 158 26.77 1.64 -19.91
CA ILE A 158 27.50 1.74 -21.16
C ILE A 158 28.86 2.37 -20.92
N ALA A 159 29.81 2.12 -21.81
CA ALA A 159 31.11 2.79 -21.73
C ALA A 159 31.56 3.35 -23.09
N LEU A 160 32.18 4.52 -23.06
CA LEU A 160 32.60 5.29 -24.21
C LEU A 160 34.10 5.48 -24.19
N GLN A 161 34.72 5.33 -25.36
CA GLN A 161 36.12 5.66 -25.63
C GLN A 161 36.18 6.62 -26.82
N PRO A 162 36.93 7.71 -26.81
CA PRO A 162 36.89 8.75 -27.85
C PRO A 162 37.01 8.22 -29.29
N LEU A 163 38.07 7.46 -29.60
CA LEU A 163 38.25 6.91 -30.94
C LEU A 163 37.15 5.95 -31.37
N MET A 164 36.81 5.01 -30.49
CA MET A 164 35.74 4.03 -30.76
C MET A 164 34.39 4.73 -30.95
N THR A 165 34.09 5.75 -30.17
CA THR A 165 32.80 6.44 -30.20
C THR A 165 32.66 7.34 -31.43
N VAL A 166 33.71 8.12 -31.74
CA VAL A 166 33.66 9.12 -32.82
C VAL A 166 33.91 8.47 -34.19
N VAL A 167 34.95 7.64 -34.29
CA VAL A 167 35.40 7.09 -35.58
C VAL A 167 34.64 5.83 -35.94
N GLU A 168 34.60 4.86 -35.03
CA GLU A 168 33.96 3.57 -35.28
C GLU A 168 32.44 3.59 -35.06
N ARG A 169 31.90 4.62 -34.38
CA ARG A 169 30.51 4.74 -33.95
C ARG A 169 30.05 3.58 -33.08
N ASN A 170 30.95 3.06 -32.26
CA ASN A 170 30.68 1.94 -31.37
C ASN A 170 30.78 2.39 -29.90
N TYR A 171 30.17 1.60 -29.03
CA TYR A 171 30.28 1.74 -27.57
C TYR A 171 30.30 0.37 -26.91
N TRP A 172 30.78 0.30 -25.69
CA TRP A 172 30.69 -0.90 -24.88
C TRP A 172 29.38 -0.94 -24.14
N ALA A 173 28.73 -2.11 -24.18
CA ALA A 173 27.48 -2.34 -23.46
C ALA A 173 27.51 -3.66 -22.67
N LEU A 174 26.81 -3.70 -21.57
CA LEU A 174 26.60 -4.90 -20.78
C LEU A 174 25.43 -5.67 -21.36
N ARG A 175 25.59 -6.99 -21.56
CA ARG A 175 24.50 -7.91 -21.83
C ARG A 175 24.49 -8.96 -20.74
N LEU A 176 23.40 -9.04 -19.97
CA LEU A 176 23.28 -9.99 -18.85
C LEU A 176 22.84 -11.37 -19.29
N PHE A 177 21.94 -11.44 -20.27
CA PHE A 177 21.32 -12.71 -20.71
C PHE A 177 21.67 -13.04 -22.16
N PRO A 178 21.82 -14.33 -22.55
CA PRO A 178 21.74 -15.55 -21.72
C PRO A 178 22.95 -15.77 -20.79
N ALA A 179 24.03 -15.02 -20.97
CA ALA A 179 25.24 -15.05 -20.14
C ALA A 179 25.80 -13.63 -20.04
N GLU A 180 26.36 -13.29 -18.90
CA GLU A 180 27.03 -12.01 -18.67
C GLU A 180 28.18 -11.82 -19.65
N LYS A 181 28.09 -10.79 -20.49
CA LYS A 181 29.07 -10.47 -21.48
C LYS A 181 29.14 -8.97 -21.75
N VAL A 182 30.34 -8.44 -21.84
CA VAL A 182 30.59 -7.10 -22.37
C VAL A 182 30.74 -7.19 -23.87
N ILE A 183 29.98 -6.39 -24.59
CA ILE A 183 29.92 -6.40 -26.06
C ILE A 183 30.16 -5.01 -26.63
N LYS A 184 30.66 -4.95 -27.86
CA LYS A 184 30.69 -3.72 -28.65
C LYS A 184 29.39 -3.61 -29.44
N GLU A 185 28.65 -2.55 -29.21
CA GLU A 185 27.42 -2.22 -29.96
C GLU A 185 27.67 -0.98 -30.81
N THR A 186 27.01 -0.93 -31.97
CA THR A 186 27.05 0.25 -32.84
C THR A 186 25.94 1.19 -32.46
N PHE A 187 26.20 2.50 -32.41
CA PHE A 187 25.16 3.50 -32.13
C PHE A 187 24.02 3.39 -33.12
N PRO A 188 22.78 3.28 -32.63
CA PRO A 188 21.64 3.20 -33.52
C PRO A 188 21.47 4.51 -34.31
N LEU A 189 21.11 4.38 -35.59
CA LEU A 189 20.68 5.52 -36.40
C LEU A 189 19.52 6.22 -35.68
N TYR A 190 19.68 7.51 -35.39
CA TYR A 190 18.74 8.35 -34.64
C TYR A 190 18.68 8.14 -33.12
N TYR A 191 19.64 7.47 -32.49
CA TYR A 191 19.76 7.29 -31.03
C TYR A 191 18.45 6.82 -30.35
N ARG A 192 17.72 5.91 -30.99
CA ARG A 192 16.40 5.49 -30.48
C ARG A 192 16.46 4.66 -29.20
N LYS A 193 17.50 3.86 -29.03
CA LYS A 193 17.73 3.02 -27.84
C LYS A 193 19.23 2.77 -27.70
N ILE A 194 19.85 3.36 -26.68
CA ILE A 194 21.27 3.24 -26.40
C ILE A 194 21.49 2.20 -25.31
N PHE A 195 20.65 2.20 -24.27
CA PHE A 195 20.74 1.23 -23.20
C PHE A 195 19.97 -0.05 -23.52
N ILE A 196 20.61 -1.21 -23.27
CA ILE A 196 20.00 -2.52 -23.47
C ILE A 196 18.94 -2.76 -22.39
N ASP A 197 17.75 -3.12 -22.82
CA ASP A 197 16.71 -3.56 -21.91
C ASP A 197 16.87 -5.05 -21.60
N HIS A 198 17.50 -5.36 -20.48
CA HIS A 198 17.79 -6.74 -20.08
C HIS A 198 16.55 -7.55 -19.74
N LEU A 199 15.43 -6.89 -19.37
CA LEU A 199 14.20 -7.57 -18.98
C LEU A 199 13.30 -7.91 -20.18
N GLN A 200 13.62 -7.42 -21.37
CA GLN A 200 12.84 -7.75 -22.57
C GLN A 200 12.90 -9.24 -22.93
N ASN A 201 14.05 -9.88 -22.70
CA ASN A 201 14.21 -11.31 -22.90
C ASN A 201 15.32 -11.85 -22.00
N MET A 202 14.93 -12.68 -21.04
CA MET A 202 15.87 -13.34 -20.11
C MET A 202 16.35 -14.70 -20.63
N TYR A 203 15.95 -15.12 -21.84
CA TYR A 203 16.39 -16.36 -22.48
C TYR A 203 16.22 -17.63 -21.62
N GLY A 204 15.14 -17.72 -20.85
CA GLY A 204 14.89 -18.83 -19.96
C GLY A 204 15.67 -18.81 -18.64
N HIS A 205 16.34 -17.70 -18.33
CA HIS A 205 17.06 -17.57 -17.05
C HIS A 205 16.10 -17.75 -15.86
N PRO A 206 16.53 -18.47 -14.79
CA PRO A 206 15.65 -18.71 -13.65
C PRO A 206 15.38 -17.41 -12.86
N LEU A 207 14.11 -17.20 -12.56
CA LEU A 207 13.63 -16.18 -11.67
C LEU A 207 13.25 -16.84 -10.35
N SER A 208 14.10 -16.69 -9.34
CA SER A 208 13.91 -17.29 -8.02
C SER A 208 12.87 -16.52 -7.22
N ILE A 209 11.76 -17.19 -6.91
CA ILE A 209 10.60 -16.62 -6.22
C ILE A 209 10.43 -17.32 -4.87
N ILE A 210 10.12 -16.58 -3.81
CA ILE A 210 9.68 -17.17 -2.55
C ILE A 210 8.31 -17.83 -2.76
N ASP A 211 8.21 -19.10 -2.39
CA ASP A 211 7.01 -19.91 -2.48
C ASP A 211 6.11 -19.85 -1.25
N ASN A 212 6.04 -18.69 -0.65
CA ASN A 212 5.18 -18.50 0.51
C ASN A 212 3.71 -18.33 0.12
N THR A 213 2.85 -19.01 0.87
CA THR A 213 1.41 -18.94 0.68
C THR A 213 0.83 -17.80 1.53
N TRP A 214 0.34 -16.76 0.87
CA TRP A 214 -0.38 -15.66 1.49
C TRP A 214 -1.72 -15.46 0.80
N TYR A 215 -2.68 -16.24 1.23
CA TYR A 215 -4.03 -16.22 0.64
C TYR A 215 -4.76 -14.90 0.95
N PRO A 216 -5.43 -14.27 -0.02
CA PRO A 216 -5.70 -14.69 -1.42
C PRO A 216 -4.67 -14.19 -2.44
N GLN A 217 -3.64 -13.44 -2.02
CA GLN A 217 -2.70 -12.77 -2.92
C GLN A 217 -1.83 -13.76 -3.68
N ILE A 218 -1.28 -14.75 -2.97
CA ILE A 218 -0.41 -15.78 -3.53
C ILE A 218 -0.70 -17.13 -2.85
N TYR A 219 -0.98 -18.15 -3.64
CA TYR A 219 -1.22 -19.50 -3.16
C TYR A 219 -1.04 -20.53 -4.26
N TYR A 220 -0.83 -21.80 -3.88
CA TYR A 220 -0.78 -22.89 -4.82
C TYR A 220 -2.16 -23.47 -5.04
N TYR A 221 -2.52 -23.59 -6.31
CA TYR A 221 -3.70 -24.31 -6.76
C TYR A 221 -3.26 -25.64 -7.38
N GLU A 222 -3.80 -26.72 -6.88
CA GLU A 222 -3.62 -28.04 -7.47
C GLU A 222 -4.67 -28.26 -8.57
N SER A 223 -4.17 -28.37 -9.81
CA SER A 223 -5.03 -28.69 -10.97
C SER A 223 -5.53 -30.13 -10.88
N LYS A 224 -6.58 -30.45 -11.64
CA LYS A 224 -7.12 -31.82 -11.72
C LYS A 224 -6.07 -32.86 -12.17
N ASP A 225 -5.02 -32.41 -12.84
CA ASP A 225 -3.91 -33.23 -13.34
C ASP A 225 -2.78 -33.40 -12.28
N GLY A 226 -2.99 -32.97 -11.04
CA GLY A 226 -2.00 -33.03 -9.96
C GLY A 226 -0.87 -31.99 -10.08
N THR A 227 -0.91 -31.10 -11.08
CA THR A 227 0.09 -30.02 -11.21
C THR A 227 -0.23 -28.86 -10.27
N GLN A 228 0.77 -28.46 -9.47
CA GLN A 228 0.67 -27.27 -8.63
C GLN A 228 1.00 -26.03 -9.44
N THR A 229 0.08 -25.09 -9.51
CA THR A 229 0.26 -23.80 -10.18
C THR A 229 0.14 -22.66 -9.19
N LEU A 230 1.05 -21.69 -9.30
CA LEU A 230 1.00 -20.48 -8.50
C LEU A 230 -0.20 -19.64 -8.93
N SER A 231 -1.07 -19.31 -8.00
CA SER A 231 -2.34 -18.62 -8.20
C SER A 231 -2.50 -17.46 -7.23
N GLY A 232 -3.67 -16.83 -7.25
CA GLY A 232 -3.90 -15.54 -6.61
C GLY A 232 -3.52 -14.39 -7.55
N PHE A 233 -3.88 -13.16 -7.23
CA PHE A 233 -3.62 -12.04 -8.14
C PHE A 233 -2.11 -11.78 -8.30
N LEU A 234 -1.33 -11.85 -7.21
CA LEU A 234 0.12 -11.70 -7.27
C LEU A 234 0.79 -12.90 -7.95
N GLY A 235 0.37 -14.12 -7.62
CA GLY A 235 0.91 -15.33 -8.24
C GLY A 235 0.71 -15.35 -9.75
N ARG A 236 -0.44 -14.89 -10.23
CA ARG A 236 -0.72 -14.69 -11.66
C ARG A 236 0.14 -13.60 -12.26
N SER A 237 0.26 -12.43 -11.58
CA SER A 237 1.10 -11.33 -12.06
C SER A 237 2.57 -11.73 -12.18
N LEU A 238 3.12 -12.48 -11.21
CA LEU A 238 4.48 -13.02 -11.29
C LEU A 238 4.65 -14.05 -12.43
N THR A 239 3.62 -14.85 -12.66
CA THR A 239 3.62 -15.81 -13.78
C THR A 239 3.62 -15.10 -15.13
N GLU A 240 2.79 -14.08 -15.27
CA GLU A 240 2.69 -13.24 -16.47
C GLU A 240 4.00 -12.47 -16.71
N TYR A 241 4.57 -11.89 -15.66
CA TYR A 241 5.85 -11.20 -15.71
C TYR A 241 6.98 -12.14 -16.17
N ALA A 242 7.10 -13.32 -15.57
CA ALA A 242 8.11 -14.30 -15.99
C ALA A 242 7.92 -14.73 -17.46
N SER A 243 6.67 -14.93 -17.89
CA SER A 243 6.36 -15.24 -19.29
C SER A 243 6.71 -14.08 -20.23
N HIS A 244 6.37 -12.85 -19.85
CA HIS A 244 6.67 -11.65 -20.64
C HIS A 244 8.18 -11.44 -20.83
N CYS A 245 8.96 -11.68 -19.77
CA CYS A 245 10.42 -11.58 -19.81
C CYS A 245 11.09 -12.85 -20.37
N ASN A 246 10.36 -13.86 -20.79
CA ASN A 246 10.91 -15.16 -21.19
C ASN A 246 11.85 -15.75 -20.13
N ALA A 247 11.41 -15.73 -18.86
CA ALA A 247 12.12 -16.30 -17.71
C ALA A 247 11.46 -17.59 -17.23
N THR A 248 12.23 -18.50 -16.63
CA THR A 248 11.71 -19.68 -15.94
C THR A 248 11.52 -19.38 -14.47
N LYS A 249 10.43 -19.85 -13.86
CA LYS A 249 10.18 -19.70 -12.42
C LYS A 249 10.90 -20.79 -11.66
N GLU A 250 11.63 -20.42 -10.62
CA GLU A 250 12.30 -21.32 -9.70
C GLU A 250 11.86 -21.03 -8.27
N TYR A 251 11.67 -22.09 -7.49
CA TYR A 251 11.24 -22.01 -6.10
C TYR A 251 12.27 -22.68 -5.20
N PRO A 252 13.38 -22.01 -4.88
CA PRO A 252 14.52 -22.62 -4.19
C PRO A 252 14.19 -23.09 -2.77
N LEU A 253 13.13 -22.57 -2.15
CA LEU A 253 12.74 -22.90 -0.78
C LEU A 253 11.57 -23.89 -0.68
N ALA A 254 11.02 -24.37 -1.78
CA ALA A 254 9.84 -25.24 -1.81
C ALA A 254 10.01 -26.54 -0.99
N SER A 255 11.22 -27.05 -0.87
CA SER A 255 11.53 -28.26 -0.08
C SER A 255 11.77 -27.97 1.41
N VAL A 256 12.05 -26.74 1.78
CA VAL A 256 12.55 -26.38 3.12
C VAL A 256 11.42 -25.85 4.02
N HIS A 257 10.49 -25.08 3.46
CA HIS A 257 9.50 -24.34 4.23
C HIS A 257 8.07 -24.57 3.73
N LYS A 258 7.38 -25.56 4.34
CA LYS A 258 5.94 -25.71 4.13
C LYS A 258 5.09 -24.78 5.01
N ASN A 259 5.69 -24.15 6.00
CA ASN A 259 5.02 -23.27 6.96
C ASN A 259 5.45 -21.82 6.72
N PHE A 260 4.59 -20.89 7.11
CA PHE A 260 4.88 -19.46 7.07
C PHE A 260 6.19 -19.15 7.78
N THR A 261 7.14 -18.62 7.05
CA THR A 261 8.40 -18.11 7.57
C THR A 261 8.16 -16.69 8.13
N SER A 262 8.89 -16.36 9.19
CA SER A 262 8.81 -15.00 9.74
C SER A 262 9.25 -13.96 8.72
N PHE A 263 8.78 -12.72 8.86
CA PHE A 263 9.22 -11.64 7.99
C PHE A 263 10.75 -11.45 7.98
N ALA A 264 11.41 -11.68 9.12
CA ALA A 264 12.86 -11.61 9.23
C ALA A 264 13.57 -12.65 8.33
N ASP A 265 13.00 -13.86 8.21
CA ASP A 265 13.55 -14.90 7.34
C ASP A 265 13.44 -14.51 5.87
N PHE A 266 12.35 -13.85 5.46
CA PHE A 266 12.21 -13.30 4.11
C PHE A 266 13.30 -12.31 3.77
N VAL A 267 13.55 -11.36 4.67
CA VAL A 267 14.60 -10.37 4.51
C VAL A 267 15.95 -11.04 4.38
N HIS A 268 16.23 -12.04 5.21
CA HIS A 268 17.47 -12.81 5.17
C HIS A 268 17.64 -13.56 3.84
N PHE A 269 16.60 -14.22 3.32
CA PHE A 269 16.68 -14.94 2.04
C PHE A 269 16.89 -14.02 0.84
N LEU A 270 16.30 -12.84 0.87
CA LEU A 270 16.55 -11.81 -0.14
C LEU A 270 17.99 -11.26 -0.03
N GLN A 271 18.44 -10.94 1.18
CA GLN A 271 19.80 -10.41 1.41
C GLN A 271 20.91 -11.42 1.11
N SER A 272 20.63 -12.70 1.24
CA SER A 272 21.57 -13.78 0.88
C SER A 272 21.49 -14.20 -0.59
N GLU A 273 20.75 -13.46 -1.43
CA GLU A 273 20.60 -13.71 -2.88
C GLU A 273 20.04 -15.09 -3.24
N ILE A 274 19.46 -15.81 -2.28
CA ILE A 274 18.81 -17.11 -2.53
C ILE A 274 17.54 -16.91 -3.36
N VAL A 275 16.89 -15.74 -3.20
CA VAL A 275 15.63 -15.41 -3.86
C VAL A 275 15.72 -14.01 -4.47
N ASN A 276 15.25 -13.86 -5.71
CA ASN A 276 15.21 -12.57 -6.40
C ASN A 276 13.96 -11.77 -6.07
N ILE A 277 12.82 -12.44 -5.88
CA ILE A 277 11.53 -11.81 -5.61
C ILE A 277 10.93 -12.43 -4.35
N GLY A 278 10.64 -11.57 -3.39
CA GLY A 278 10.00 -11.92 -2.14
C GLY A 278 8.49 -11.72 -2.17
N SER A 279 7.83 -12.13 -1.10
CA SER A 279 6.41 -11.97 -0.88
C SER A 279 6.04 -10.51 -0.57
N ILE A 280 4.75 -10.29 -0.42
CA ILE A 280 4.15 -9.01 -0.05
C ILE A 280 4.53 -8.63 1.38
N VAL A 281 4.85 -7.36 1.57
CA VAL A 281 5.13 -6.80 2.89
C VAL A 281 4.40 -5.47 3.07
N PRO A 282 3.85 -5.27 4.27
CA PRO A 282 3.33 -3.96 4.66
C PRO A 282 4.45 -2.91 4.75
N ILE A 283 4.07 -1.65 4.63
CA ILE A 283 4.92 -0.45 4.42
C ILE A 283 6.09 -0.27 5.39
N GLU A 284 6.04 -0.83 6.59
CA GLU A 284 7.13 -0.65 7.58
C GLU A 284 8.46 -1.30 7.18
N ALA A 285 8.45 -2.10 6.14
CA ALA A 285 9.67 -2.59 5.49
C ALA A 285 10.58 -1.50 4.90
N VAL A 286 10.13 -0.26 4.85
CA VAL A 286 10.91 0.88 4.31
C VAL A 286 12.21 1.12 5.08
N GLU A 287 12.30 0.72 6.33
CA GLU A 287 13.53 0.77 7.13
C GLU A 287 14.50 -0.38 6.82
N LEU A 288 14.02 -1.39 6.09
CA LEU A 288 14.83 -2.54 5.72
C LEU A 288 15.63 -2.25 4.45
N ASN A 289 16.81 -2.87 4.39
CA ASN A 289 17.77 -2.72 3.31
C ASN A 289 17.40 -3.52 2.05
N ILE A 290 16.14 -3.39 1.60
CA ILE A 290 15.59 -4.08 0.44
C ILE A 290 14.86 -3.11 -0.45
N SER A 291 14.82 -3.39 -1.74
CA SER A 291 14.01 -2.66 -2.70
C SER A 291 12.54 -3.10 -2.62
N LEU A 292 11.67 -2.13 -2.79
CA LEU A 292 10.24 -2.34 -2.83
C LEU A 292 9.74 -2.04 -4.24
N SER A 293 8.82 -2.85 -4.73
CA SER A 293 8.09 -2.54 -5.96
C SER A 293 7.17 -1.32 -5.77
N ILE A 294 6.47 -0.96 -6.81
CA ILE A 294 5.32 -0.06 -6.68
C ILE A 294 4.24 -0.72 -5.81
N VAL A 295 3.44 0.10 -5.15
CA VAL A 295 2.26 -0.35 -4.41
C VAL A 295 1.24 -0.92 -5.41
N PHE A 296 0.79 -2.16 -5.19
CA PHE A 296 -0.21 -2.78 -6.06
C PHE A 296 -1.61 -2.37 -5.71
N GLU A 297 -1.87 -2.25 -4.41
CA GLU A 297 -3.20 -2.05 -3.87
C GLU A 297 -3.13 -1.18 -2.63
N LEU A 298 -4.18 -0.42 -2.39
CA LEU A 298 -4.39 0.32 -1.15
C LEU A 298 -5.62 -0.27 -0.48
N THR A 299 -5.41 -0.99 0.61
CA THR A 299 -6.49 -1.60 1.38
C THR A 299 -6.57 -1.02 2.77
N ASP A 300 -7.77 -0.87 3.29
CA ASP A 300 -7.96 -0.51 4.68
C ASP A 300 -7.72 -1.74 5.56
N TRP A 301 -6.94 -1.57 6.61
CA TRP A 301 -6.68 -2.59 7.62
C TRP A 301 -7.60 -2.35 8.79
N CYS A 302 -8.67 -3.11 8.85
CA CYS A 302 -9.75 -2.91 9.80
C CYS A 302 -10.02 -4.20 10.61
N LEU A 303 -10.96 -4.13 11.54
CA LEU A 303 -11.41 -5.29 12.28
C LEU A 303 -12.66 -5.88 11.63
N MET A 304 -12.67 -7.19 11.41
CA MET A 304 -13.91 -7.92 11.22
C MET A 304 -14.47 -8.29 12.59
N VAL A 305 -15.69 -7.87 12.84
CA VAL A 305 -16.37 -8.02 14.13
C VAL A 305 -17.62 -8.88 14.00
N PRO A 306 -17.96 -9.63 15.04
CA PRO A 306 -19.23 -10.35 15.04
C PRO A 306 -20.41 -9.40 14.81
N VAL A 307 -21.40 -9.84 14.05
CA VAL A 307 -22.64 -9.09 13.88
C VAL A 307 -23.37 -9.01 15.22
N GLU A 308 -23.95 -7.86 15.46
CA GLU A 308 -24.66 -7.57 16.69
C GLU A 308 -25.76 -8.61 16.95
N GLN A 309 -25.81 -9.11 18.17
CA GLN A 309 -26.81 -10.09 18.57
C GLN A 309 -28.21 -9.48 18.55
N PRO A 310 -29.22 -10.25 18.17
CA PRO A 310 -30.60 -9.81 18.25
C PRO A 310 -30.98 -9.49 19.70
N LEU A 311 -31.72 -8.42 19.88
CA LEU A 311 -32.19 -8.02 21.20
C LEU A 311 -33.14 -9.09 21.77
N PRO A 312 -33.10 -9.34 23.09
CA PRO A 312 -34.04 -10.28 23.72
C PRO A 312 -35.49 -9.80 23.53
N LYS A 313 -36.39 -10.73 23.29
CA LYS A 313 -37.80 -10.43 23.00
C LYS A 313 -38.48 -9.56 24.08
N SER A 314 -38.05 -9.65 25.33
CA SER A 314 -38.53 -8.80 26.42
C SER A 314 -38.28 -7.31 26.22
N THR A 315 -37.21 -6.96 25.47
CA THR A 315 -36.85 -5.57 25.21
C THR A 315 -37.72 -4.92 24.14
N PHE A 316 -38.41 -5.70 23.30
CA PHE A 316 -39.26 -5.16 22.22
C PHE A 316 -40.37 -4.26 22.79
N TYR A 317 -40.94 -4.65 23.92
CA TYR A 317 -42.02 -3.87 24.58
C TYR A 317 -41.54 -2.48 25.00
N TYR A 318 -40.26 -2.31 25.35
CA TYR A 318 -39.72 -1.03 25.76
C TYR A 318 -39.24 -0.16 24.60
N ILE A 319 -38.74 -0.78 23.52
CA ILE A 319 -38.23 -0.03 22.37
C ILE A 319 -39.34 0.69 21.62
N ILE A 320 -40.52 0.08 21.52
CA ILE A 320 -41.69 0.66 20.84
C ILE A 320 -42.13 1.93 21.56
N VAL A 321 -42.03 1.94 22.89
CA VAL A 321 -42.55 3.00 23.73
C VAL A 321 -41.46 4.00 24.09
N LYS A 322 -41.27 5.02 23.25
CA LYS A 322 -40.34 6.12 23.54
C LYS A 322 -40.82 6.98 24.69
N LYS A 323 -39.94 7.53 25.53
CA LYS A 323 -40.28 8.42 26.66
C LYS A 323 -41.19 9.57 26.25
N SER A 324 -40.99 10.18 25.09
CA SER A 324 -41.82 11.25 24.55
C SER A 324 -43.24 10.77 24.23
N ALA A 325 -43.41 9.53 23.74
CA ALA A 325 -44.73 8.95 23.47
C ALA A 325 -45.49 8.68 24.77
N VAL A 326 -44.83 8.21 25.83
CA VAL A 326 -45.43 8.04 27.16
C VAL A 326 -45.91 9.35 27.73
N ILE A 327 -45.11 10.40 27.68
CA ILE A 327 -45.45 11.74 28.16
C ILE A 327 -46.66 12.28 27.39
N LEU A 328 -46.69 12.14 26.06
CA LEU A 328 -47.78 12.57 25.22
C LEU A 328 -49.08 11.78 25.55
N PHE A 329 -48.96 10.45 25.68
CA PHE A 329 -50.09 9.57 26.03
C PHE A 329 -50.69 9.93 27.39
N CYS A 330 -49.86 10.09 28.43
CA CYS A 330 -50.33 10.49 29.76
C CYS A 330 -50.91 11.91 29.75
N GLY A 331 -50.27 12.85 29.05
CA GLY A 331 -50.74 14.23 28.90
C GLY A 331 -52.11 14.31 28.22
N THR A 332 -52.31 13.56 27.13
CA THR A 332 -53.61 13.49 26.44
C THR A 332 -54.68 12.79 27.28
N ALA A 333 -54.34 11.73 28.01
CA ALA A 333 -55.24 11.06 28.93
C ALA A 333 -55.74 11.99 30.04
N ILE A 334 -54.82 12.75 30.65
CA ILE A 334 -55.16 13.75 31.68
C ILE A 334 -56.04 14.86 31.10
N PHE A 335 -55.67 15.39 29.92
CA PHE A 335 -56.40 16.45 29.25
C PHE A 335 -57.86 16.03 28.95
N ILE A 336 -58.03 14.86 28.31
CA ILE A 336 -59.36 14.34 27.97
C ILE A 336 -60.16 14.07 29.25
N SER A 337 -59.54 13.52 30.29
CA SER A 337 -60.21 13.25 31.57
C SER A 337 -60.70 14.51 32.26
N CYS A 338 -59.87 15.55 32.31
CA CYS A 338 -60.25 16.84 32.87
C CYS A 338 -61.39 17.50 32.06
N PHE A 339 -61.22 17.45 30.71
CA PHE A 339 -62.27 18.00 29.82
C PHE A 339 -63.62 17.26 29.96
N TRP A 340 -63.60 15.92 30.06
CA TRP A 340 -64.79 15.11 30.28
C TRP A 340 -65.42 15.38 31.63
N ALA A 341 -64.61 15.42 32.70
CA ALA A 341 -65.11 15.77 34.03
C ALA A 341 -65.74 17.18 34.11
N PHE A 342 -65.03 18.16 33.41
CA PHE A 342 -65.56 19.53 33.33
C PHE A 342 -66.87 19.62 32.58
N THR A 343 -67.03 19.03 31.42
CA THR A 343 -68.29 19.06 30.62
C THR A 343 -69.40 18.33 31.29
N TYR A 344 -69.12 17.24 32.02
CA TYR A 344 -70.09 16.49 32.76
C TYR A 344 -70.63 17.29 33.98
N ARG A 345 -69.67 17.93 34.70
CA ARG A 345 -69.97 18.74 35.88
C ARG A 345 -70.79 20.00 35.57
N TRP A 346 -70.49 20.61 34.43
CA TRP A 346 -71.21 21.80 33.98
C TRP A 346 -72.69 21.50 33.64
N ARG A 347 -72.99 20.32 33.17
CA ARG A 347 -74.31 20.00 32.61
C ARG A 347 -75.22 19.20 33.56
N SER A 348 -74.66 18.54 34.55
CA SER A 348 -75.45 17.67 35.47
C SER A 348 -75.36 18.19 36.90
N SER A 349 -76.45 18.86 37.32
CA SER A 349 -76.57 19.45 38.67
C SER A 349 -76.99 18.47 39.74
N GLN A 350 -77.52 17.26 39.42
CA GLN A 350 -78.17 16.35 40.39
C GLN A 350 -77.73 14.87 40.33
N GLN A 351 -76.81 14.44 39.47
CA GLN A 351 -76.37 13.05 39.40
C GLN A 351 -75.10 12.76 40.21
N LYS A 352 -74.94 11.53 40.67
CA LYS A 352 -73.80 11.03 41.42
C LYS A 352 -72.50 11.39 40.71
N GLN A 353 -71.78 12.33 41.27
CA GLN A 353 -70.53 12.81 40.67
C GLN A 353 -69.42 11.76 40.84
N LEU A 354 -68.93 11.26 39.73
CA LEU A 354 -67.69 10.44 39.68
C LEU A 354 -66.49 11.29 40.08
N SER A 355 -65.50 10.69 40.73
CA SER A 355 -64.18 11.34 41.00
C SER A 355 -63.45 11.61 39.69
N ILE A 356 -62.61 12.63 39.66
CA ILE A 356 -61.71 12.90 38.53
C ILE A 356 -60.83 11.69 38.23
N ILE A 357 -60.51 10.94 39.25
CA ILE A 357 -59.71 9.69 39.13
C ILE A 357 -60.47 8.63 38.34
N ASP A 358 -61.83 8.53 38.56
CA ASP A 358 -62.64 7.57 37.82
C ASP A 358 -62.73 7.93 36.32
N TYR A 359 -62.79 9.22 35.99
CA TYR A 359 -62.73 9.67 34.60
C TYR A 359 -61.37 9.34 33.97
N PHE A 360 -60.27 9.53 34.69
CA PHE A 360 -58.95 9.20 34.22
C PHE A 360 -58.81 7.70 33.92
N PHE A 361 -59.26 6.83 34.83
CA PHE A 361 -59.21 5.39 34.59
C PHE A 361 -60.07 4.96 33.43
N ASN A 362 -61.29 5.56 33.28
CA ASN A 362 -62.16 5.28 32.13
C ASN A 362 -61.50 5.70 30.79
N VAL A 363 -60.93 6.88 30.74
CA VAL A 363 -60.18 7.34 29.55
C VAL A 363 -58.98 6.42 29.25
N LEU A 364 -58.24 6.03 30.28
CA LEU A 364 -57.11 5.13 30.14
C LEU A 364 -57.54 3.76 29.58
N GLN A 365 -58.65 3.18 30.12
CA GLN A 365 -59.22 1.94 29.59
C GLN A 365 -59.61 2.08 28.11
N GLY A 366 -60.29 3.17 27.74
CA GLY A 366 -60.66 3.41 26.35
C GLY A 366 -59.48 3.61 25.41
N LEU A 367 -58.44 4.34 25.83
CA LEU A 367 -57.20 4.52 25.07
C LEU A 367 -56.40 3.21 24.93
N MET A 368 -56.55 2.30 25.90
CA MET A 368 -55.96 0.95 25.81
C MET A 368 -56.81 -0.03 25.00
N GLY A 369 -57.92 0.41 24.44
CA GLY A 369 -58.84 -0.43 23.66
C GLY A 369 -59.72 -1.36 24.50
N ALA A 370 -59.79 -1.16 25.84
CA ALA A 370 -60.65 -1.89 26.73
C ALA A 370 -62.04 -1.23 26.81
N SER A 371 -63.07 -1.99 27.23
CA SER A 371 -64.38 -1.43 27.48
C SER A 371 -64.31 -0.41 28.63
N PHE A 372 -64.92 0.74 28.44
CA PHE A 372 -65.01 1.80 29.42
C PHE A 372 -66.46 2.26 29.63
N TRP A 373 -66.69 2.90 30.75
CA TRP A 373 -68.05 3.33 31.08
C TRP A 373 -68.56 4.44 30.15
N ILE A 374 -69.75 4.27 29.62
CA ILE A 374 -70.43 5.23 28.74
C ILE A 374 -71.57 5.89 29.55
N SER A 375 -71.54 7.20 29.61
CA SER A 375 -72.59 7.96 30.28
C SER A 375 -73.91 7.83 29.52
N GLU A 376 -75.01 7.58 30.23
CA GLU A 376 -76.35 7.50 29.66
C GLU A 376 -76.90 8.88 29.22
N SER A 377 -76.15 9.94 29.35
CA SER A 377 -76.55 11.29 28.96
C SER A 377 -76.56 11.43 27.44
N ASN A 378 -77.72 11.81 26.90
CA ASN A 378 -77.97 12.09 25.46
C ASN A 378 -77.30 13.40 24.97
N SER A 379 -76.13 13.76 25.47
CA SER A 379 -75.42 14.95 25.08
C SER A 379 -74.52 14.70 23.91
N ALA A 380 -74.66 15.48 22.83
CA ALA A 380 -73.75 15.40 21.65
C ALA A 380 -72.28 15.55 22.02
N VAL A 381 -71.91 16.39 23.00
CA VAL A 381 -70.54 16.59 23.47
C VAL A 381 -69.96 15.31 24.09
N GLN A 382 -70.78 14.59 24.90
CA GLN A 382 -70.28 13.32 25.48
C GLN A 382 -70.14 12.24 24.42
N SER A 383 -71.04 12.17 23.44
CA SER A 383 -70.87 11.25 22.31
C SER A 383 -69.57 11.52 21.51
N VAL A 384 -69.24 12.79 21.30
CA VAL A 384 -67.98 13.16 20.63
C VAL A 384 -66.76 12.76 21.49
N ILE A 385 -66.80 12.94 22.82
CA ILE A 385 -65.70 12.52 23.70
C ILE A 385 -65.51 11.00 23.64
N HIS A 386 -66.61 10.22 23.74
CA HIS A 386 -66.56 8.77 23.65
C HIS A 386 -66.06 8.29 22.31
N LEU A 387 -66.45 8.92 21.20
CA LEU A 387 -65.96 8.61 19.85
C LEU A 387 -64.46 8.93 19.74
N THR A 388 -64.01 10.07 20.30
CA THR A 388 -62.62 10.47 20.30
C THR A 388 -61.77 9.47 21.09
N ILE A 389 -62.20 9.05 22.28
CA ILE A 389 -61.47 8.06 23.08
C ILE A 389 -61.41 6.72 22.35
N SER A 390 -62.50 6.24 21.78
CA SER A 390 -62.59 4.97 21.07
C SER A 390 -61.67 4.98 19.82
N SER A 391 -61.77 6.04 19.00
CA SER A 391 -60.94 6.14 17.79
C SER A 391 -59.44 6.27 18.12
N ALA A 392 -59.10 7.05 19.15
CA ALA A 392 -57.72 7.13 19.62
C ALA A 392 -57.20 5.78 20.13
N GLY A 393 -58.00 5.04 20.88
CA GLY A 393 -57.64 3.69 21.35
C GLY A 393 -57.39 2.71 20.21
N ILE A 394 -58.26 2.72 19.18
CA ILE A 394 -58.02 1.88 17.98
C ILE A 394 -56.72 2.25 17.29
N ILE A 395 -56.48 3.55 17.06
CA ILE A 395 -55.26 4.01 16.39
C ILE A 395 -53.99 3.61 17.18
N ILE A 396 -54.00 3.85 18.50
CA ILE A 396 -52.88 3.52 19.37
C ILE A 396 -52.64 2.01 19.42
N GLY A 397 -53.68 1.23 19.60
CA GLY A 397 -53.60 -0.23 19.67
C GLY A 397 -53.15 -0.86 18.36
N THR A 398 -53.67 -0.40 17.22
CA THR A 398 -53.23 -0.89 15.90
C THR A 398 -51.78 -0.49 15.58
N ALA A 399 -51.38 0.75 15.89
CA ALA A 399 -50.01 1.20 15.70
C ALA A 399 -49.02 0.39 16.55
N TYR A 400 -49.34 0.19 17.85
CA TYR A 400 -48.51 -0.63 18.74
C TYR A 400 -48.38 -2.08 18.24
N GLY A 401 -49.52 -2.68 17.85
CA GLY A 401 -49.55 -4.04 17.31
C GLY A 401 -48.76 -4.18 16.02
N ALA A 402 -48.87 -3.23 15.12
CA ALA A 402 -48.12 -3.22 13.87
C ALA A 402 -46.56 -3.13 14.12
N TYR A 403 -46.13 -2.25 15.01
CA TYR A 403 -44.70 -2.17 15.39
C TYR A 403 -44.24 -3.46 16.07
N LEU A 404 -45.05 -4.05 16.95
CA LEU A 404 -44.70 -5.30 17.61
C LEU A 404 -44.53 -6.45 16.59
N GLN A 405 -45.47 -6.55 15.63
CA GLN A 405 -45.37 -7.53 14.55
C GLN A 405 -44.14 -7.31 13.67
N SER A 406 -43.81 -6.06 13.34
CA SER A 406 -42.61 -5.73 12.61
C SER A 406 -41.34 -6.24 13.31
N PHE A 407 -41.26 -6.09 14.64
CA PHE A 407 -40.11 -6.56 15.42
C PHE A 407 -40.04 -8.08 15.59
N ILE A 408 -41.17 -8.77 15.41
CA ILE A 408 -41.17 -10.24 15.39
C ILE A 408 -40.66 -10.76 14.06
N VAL A 409 -40.96 -10.07 12.96
CA VAL A 409 -40.52 -10.44 11.61
C VAL A 409 -39.06 -10.04 11.38
N ASP A 410 -38.73 -8.79 11.71
CA ASP A 410 -37.37 -8.25 11.58
C ASP A 410 -36.84 -7.85 12.97
N VAL A 411 -36.12 -8.78 13.58
CA VAL A 411 -35.67 -8.65 14.97
C VAL A 411 -34.61 -7.54 15.07
N PRO A 412 -34.87 -6.48 15.87
CA PRO A 412 -33.89 -5.41 16.03
C PRO A 412 -32.61 -5.92 16.68
N LEU A 413 -31.48 -5.50 16.10
CA LEU A 413 -30.14 -5.82 16.59
C LEU A 413 -29.74 -4.86 17.71
N ALA A 414 -28.78 -5.27 18.52
CA ALA A 414 -28.11 -4.41 19.49
C ALA A 414 -27.41 -3.24 18.77
N ALA A 415 -27.12 -2.15 19.48
CA ALA A 415 -26.43 -1.00 18.89
C ALA A 415 -25.12 -1.43 18.21
N PRO A 416 -24.75 -0.85 17.05
CA PRO A 416 -23.52 -1.24 16.35
C PRO A 416 -22.27 -0.92 17.17
N MET A 417 -21.30 -1.82 17.13
CA MET A 417 -19.99 -1.63 17.75
C MET A 417 -19.15 -0.72 16.84
N LYS A 418 -18.84 0.49 17.31
CA LYS A 418 -18.12 1.50 16.54
C LYS A 418 -16.73 1.82 17.10
N THR A 419 -16.47 1.46 18.34
CA THR A 419 -15.20 1.74 19.03
C THR A 419 -14.60 0.49 19.62
N MET A 420 -13.29 0.51 19.89
CA MET A 420 -12.61 -0.58 20.61
C MET A 420 -13.22 -0.83 21.99
N ASP A 421 -13.62 0.25 22.67
CA ASP A 421 -14.24 0.14 23.98
C ASP A 421 -15.60 -0.60 23.90
N ASP A 422 -16.37 -0.42 22.82
CA ASP A 422 -17.61 -1.16 22.62
C ASP A 422 -17.38 -2.67 22.49
N LEU A 423 -16.31 -3.08 21.78
CA LEU A 423 -15.93 -4.48 21.64
C LEU A 423 -15.53 -5.09 22.99
N LEU A 424 -14.64 -4.41 23.71
CA LEU A 424 -14.14 -4.87 25.00
C LEU A 424 -15.25 -4.93 26.06
N ASN A 425 -16.15 -3.96 26.12
CA ASN A 425 -17.27 -3.94 27.04
C ASN A 425 -18.27 -5.10 26.79
N ARG A 426 -18.31 -5.61 25.56
CA ARG A 426 -19.13 -6.80 25.23
C ARG A 426 -18.41 -8.12 25.44
N GLY A 427 -17.17 -8.08 25.92
CA GLY A 427 -16.36 -9.28 26.18
C GLY A 427 -15.86 -9.96 24.90
N ILE A 428 -15.77 -9.24 23.77
CA ILE A 428 -15.21 -9.74 22.52
C ILE A 428 -13.70 -9.63 22.59
N THR A 429 -13.01 -10.76 22.40
CA THR A 429 -11.55 -10.80 22.36
C THR A 429 -11.06 -10.35 20.98
N VAL A 430 -10.26 -9.31 20.94
CA VAL A 430 -9.64 -8.82 19.70
C VAL A 430 -8.36 -9.59 19.44
N THR A 431 -8.30 -10.27 18.31
CA THR A 431 -7.21 -11.18 17.96
C THR A 431 -6.46 -10.67 16.74
N ALA A 432 -5.14 -10.66 16.83
CA ALA A 432 -4.23 -10.25 15.76
C ALA A 432 -3.09 -11.28 15.59
N SER A 433 -2.48 -11.29 14.41
CA SER A 433 -1.29 -12.11 14.18
C SER A 433 -0.06 -11.46 14.81
N SER A 434 0.92 -12.26 15.23
CA SER A 434 2.20 -11.76 15.77
C SER A 434 2.97 -10.89 14.78
N VAL A 435 2.79 -11.07 13.48
CA VAL A 435 3.41 -10.21 12.44
C VAL A 435 2.91 -8.76 12.48
N GLU A 436 1.75 -8.53 13.11
CA GLU A 436 1.11 -7.23 13.22
C GLU A 436 1.54 -6.44 14.48
N ILE A 437 2.33 -7.09 15.37
CA ILE A 437 2.74 -6.49 16.66
C ILE A 437 3.48 -5.17 16.46
N SER A 438 4.47 -5.13 15.57
CA SER A 438 5.28 -3.94 15.31
C SER A 438 4.44 -2.74 14.83
N PHE A 439 3.40 -3.02 14.06
CA PHE A 439 2.46 -2.02 13.55
C PHE A 439 1.60 -1.44 14.66
N LEU A 440 0.99 -2.32 15.45
CA LEU A 440 0.10 -1.92 16.54
C LEU A 440 0.84 -1.13 17.61
N GLN A 441 2.11 -1.46 17.88
CA GLN A 441 2.96 -0.71 18.81
C GLN A 441 3.28 0.71 18.34
N LYS A 442 3.46 0.90 17.03
CA LYS A 442 3.78 2.22 16.45
C LYS A 442 2.54 3.09 16.22
N SER A 443 1.36 2.50 16.20
CA SER A 443 0.10 3.24 16.02
C SER A 443 -0.29 3.99 17.29
N PHE A 444 -0.27 5.32 17.23
CA PHE A 444 -0.60 6.18 18.36
C PHE A 444 -2.01 5.92 18.94
N GLU A 445 -2.98 5.64 18.08
CA GLU A 445 -4.36 5.43 18.51
C GLU A 445 -4.57 4.09 19.22
N PHE A 446 -3.84 3.04 18.84
CA PHE A 446 -4.03 1.68 19.33
C PHE A 446 -3.04 1.27 20.43
N THR A 447 -2.00 2.06 20.68
CA THR A 447 -1.03 1.80 21.74
C THR A 447 -1.71 1.60 23.11
N LYS A 448 -2.74 2.38 23.43
CA LYS A 448 -3.51 2.23 24.68
C LYS A 448 -4.29 0.90 24.78
N TYR A 449 -4.59 0.27 23.64
CA TYR A 449 -5.32 -1.01 23.59
C TYR A 449 -4.39 -2.19 23.33
N PHE A 450 -3.10 -1.96 23.14
CA PHE A 450 -2.14 -2.99 22.76
C PHE A 450 -2.20 -4.23 23.67
N GLU A 451 -2.24 -4.02 24.98
CA GLU A 451 -2.36 -5.11 25.98
C GLU A 451 -3.70 -5.85 25.95
N LYS A 452 -4.69 -5.31 25.26
CA LYS A 452 -6.03 -5.94 25.12
C LYS A 452 -6.13 -6.85 23.91
N PHE A 453 -5.13 -6.79 23.01
CA PHE A 453 -5.05 -7.71 21.88
C PHE A 453 -4.53 -9.07 22.34
N THR A 454 -5.11 -10.13 21.78
CA THR A 454 -4.57 -11.48 21.89
C THR A 454 -3.77 -11.79 20.63
N PHE A 455 -2.46 -11.90 20.77
CA PHE A 455 -1.58 -12.20 19.65
C PHE A 455 -1.39 -13.70 19.48
N ILE A 456 -1.62 -14.20 18.27
CA ILE A 456 -1.38 -15.58 17.87
C ILE A 456 -0.07 -15.64 17.10
N TYR A 457 0.87 -16.43 17.57
CA TYR A 457 2.22 -16.53 17.00
C TYR A 457 2.30 -17.44 15.78
N ASP A 458 1.49 -18.50 15.74
CA ASP A 458 1.36 -19.32 14.54
C ASP A 458 0.30 -18.71 13.60
N PHE A 459 0.76 -18.32 12.42
CA PHE A 459 -0.12 -17.73 11.40
C PHE A 459 -1.20 -18.71 10.93
N ASN A 460 -0.88 -20.01 10.85
CA ASN A 460 -1.87 -21.02 10.44
C ASN A 460 -2.94 -21.20 11.50
N GLU A 461 -2.56 -21.14 12.78
CA GLU A 461 -3.52 -21.15 13.89
C GLU A 461 -4.41 -19.92 13.84
N PHE A 462 -3.83 -18.72 13.67
CA PHE A 462 -4.58 -17.47 13.51
C PHE A 462 -5.57 -17.57 12.34
N GLN A 463 -5.11 -18.06 11.19
CA GLN A 463 -5.95 -18.24 10.01
C GLN A 463 -7.09 -19.24 10.27
N SER A 464 -6.81 -20.36 10.90
CA SER A 464 -7.79 -21.38 11.28
C SER A 464 -8.85 -20.83 12.25
N MET A 465 -8.43 -20.05 13.24
CA MET A 465 -9.34 -19.36 14.16
C MET A 465 -10.26 -18.39 13.42
N ARG A 466 -9.71 -17.60 12.51
CA ARG A 466 -10.47 -16.63 11.69
C ARG A 466 -11.44 -17.35 10.74
N ASP A 467 -11.00 -18.43 10.11
CA ASP A 467 -11.83 -19.27 9.22
C ASP A 467 -12.98 -19.98 9.95
N SER A 468 -12.83 -20.23 11.27
CA SER A 468 -13.89 -20.83 12.08
C SER A 468 -15.10 -19.90 12.28
N LEU A 469 -14.96 -18.60 11.99
CA LEU A 469 -15.99 -17.57 12.18
C LEU A 469 -16.62 -17.62 13.59
N ASN A 470 -15.80 -17.80 14.62
CA ASN A 470 -16.27 -17.87 16.00
C ASN A 470 -16.61 -16.46 16.52
N PRO A 471 -17.86 -16.15 16.87
CA PRO A 471 -18.28 -14.81 17.25
C PRO A 471 -17.79 -14.32 18.62
N ARG A 472 -16.98 -15.10 19.33
CA ARG A 472 -16.30 -14.64 20.55
C ARG A 472 -15.09 -13.76 20.27
N TYR A 473 -14.61 -13.77 19.02
CA TYR A 473 -13.40 -13.08 18.60
C TYR A 473 -13.72 -12.01 17.56
N ALA A 474 -12.94 -10.95 17.56
CA ALA A 474 -12.81 -10.03 16.45
C ALA A 474 -11.40 -10.19 15.88
N PHE A 475 -11.25 -10.13 14.56
CA PHE A 475 -9.99 -10.38 13.89
C PHE A 475 -9.57 -9.19 13.04
N THR A 476 -8.27 -8.94 12.96
CA THR A 476 -7.71 -8.04 11.98
C THR A 476 -7.91 -8.59 10.56
N VAL A 477 -8.25 -7.72 9.64
CA VAL A 477 -8.48 -8.09 8.24
C VAL A 477 -8.17 -6.93 7.30
N THR A 478 -7.69 -7.26 6.12
CA THR A 478 -7.47 -6.34 5.01
C THR A 478 -8.39 -6.73 3.84
N ASP A 479 -7.84 -6.90 2.65
CA ASP A 479 -8.48 -7.42 1.44
C ASP A 479 -9.17 -8.79 1.61
N MET A 480 -8.71 -9.59 2.57
CA MET A 480 -9.32 -10.87 2.95
C MET A 480 -10.81 -10.75 3.32
N TRP A 481 -11.29 -9.57 3.72
CA TRP A 481 -12.70 -9.38 4.06
C TRP A 481 -13.64 -9.82 2.94
N ALA A 482 -13.30 -9.53 1.68
CA ALA A 482 -14.14 -9.91 0.54
C ALA A 482 -14.44 -11.43 0.49
N ILE A 483 -13.48 -12.27 0.91
CA ILE A 483 -13.65 -13.72 0.96
C ILE A 483 -14.61 -14.13 2.08
N TYR A 484 -14.47 -13.51 3.25
CA TYR A 484 -15.36 -13.81 4.38
C TYR A 484 -16.77 -13.33 4.11
N ASP A 485 -16.93 -12.17 3.47
CA ASP A 485 -18.24 -11.66 3.04
C ASP A 485 -18.90 -12.62 2.04
N GLU A 486 -18.15 -13.09 1.04
CA GLU A 486 -18.65 -14.06 0.05
C GLU A 486 -19.05 -15.40 0.70
N ARG A 487 -18.21 -15.93 1.61
CA ARG A 487 -18.53 -17.17 2.34
C ARG A 487 -19.82 -17.06 3.14
N GLN A 488 -20.09 -15.90 3.72
CA GLN A 488 -21.25 -15.66 4.57
C GLN A 488 -22.57 -15.52 3.79
N LYS A 489 -22.52 -15.28 2.48
CA LYS A 489 -23.73 -15.24 1.63
C LYS A 489 -24.47 -16.57 1.59
N TYR A 490 -23.78 -17.67 1.90
CA TYR A 490 -24.40 -19.02 2.01
C TYR A 490 -25.03 -19.30 3.39
N PHE A 491 -24.86 -18.40 4.35
CA PHE A 491 -25.47 -18.53 5.67
C PHE A 491 -26.85 -17.88 5.70
N SER A 492 -27.73 -18.38 6.55
CA SER A 492 -29.05 -17.77 6.76
C SER A 492 -28.97 -16.32 7.27
N ARG A 493 -27.88 -16.01 7.99
CA ARG A 493 -27.53 -14.66 8.45
C ARG A 493 -26.01 -14.54 8.50
N PRO A 494 -25.45 -13.38 8.16
CA PRO A 494 -24.01 -13.15 8.32
C PRO A 494 -23.64 -13.24 9.81
N LEU A 495 -22.48 -13.82 10.11
CA LEU A 495 -21.93 -13.93 11.47
C LEU A 495 -21.00 -12.76 11.79
N PHE A 496 -20.33 -12.22 10.77
CA PHE A 496 -19.37 -11.12 10.89
C PHE A 496 -19.69 -9.99 9.93
N ARG A 497 -19.24 -8.80 10.27
CA ARG A 497 -19.20 -7.63 9.38
C ARG A 497 -17.87 -6.92 9.49
N LEU A 498 -17.52 -6.16 8.48
CA LEU A 498 -16.42 -5.21 8.57
C LEU A 498 -16.84 -4.06 9.47
N SER A 499 -15.95 -3.67 10.39
CA SER A 499 -16.21 -2.55 11.29
C SER A 499 -15.62 -1.26 10.74
N ASP A 500 -16.06 -0.12 11.30
CA ASP A 500 -15.47 1.19 11.07
C ASP A 500 -14.16 1.38 11.89
N ILE A 501 -13.76 0.36 12.68
CA ILE A 501 -12.55 0.40 13.50
C ILE A 501 -11.39 -0.07 12.62
N CYS A 502 -10.70 0.89 12.01
CA CYS A 502 -9.56 0.61 11.15
C CYS A 502 -8.25 0.98 11.84
N LEU A 503 -7.28 0.09 11.77
CA LEU A 503 -5.97 0.20 12.39
C LEU A 503 -5.00 1.02 11.54
N GLY A 504 -5.29 1.16 10.25
CA GLY A 504 -4.48 1.87 9.29
C GLY A 504 -4.79 1.49 7.85
N LYS A 505 -3.85 1.82 6.97
CA LYS A 505 -3.89 1.41 5.56
C LYS A 505 -2.78 0.41 5.29
N SER A 506 -3.09 -0.68 4.63
CA SER A 506 -2.13 -1.65 4.13
C SER A 506 -1.76 -1.32 2.69
N HIS A 507 -0.48 -1.39 2.39
CA HIS A 507 0.09 -1.08 1.08
C HIS A 507 0.95 -2.27 0.64
N PRO A 508 0.36 -3.34 0.12
CA PRO A 508 1.12 -4.49 -0.32
C PRO A 508 2.09 -4.12 -1.44
N MET A 509 3.35 -4.52 -1.28
CA MET A 509 4.45 -4.35 -2.22
C MET A 509 5.23 -5.65 -2.36
N ILE A 510 5.84 -5.87 -3.53
CA ILE A 510 6.81 -6.97 -3.70
C ILE A 510 8.17 -6.51 -3.20
N LEU A 511 8.85 -7.40 -2.50
CA LEU A 511 10.23 -7.23 -2.10
C LEU A 511 11.17 -7.71 -3.20
N THR A 512 12.19 -6.93 -3.48
CA THR A 512 13.26 -7.31 -4.41
C THR A 512 14.61 -7.10 -3.75
N LEU A 513 15.61 -7.86 -4.17
CA LEU A 513 16.95 -7.74 -3.67
C LEU A 513 17.53 -6.35 -3.95
N GLN A 514 18.14 -5.73 -2.93
CA GLN A 514 19.03 -4.58 -3.10
C GLN A 514 20.05 -4.50 -1.97
N GLU A 515 21.32 -4.41 -2.31
CA GLU A 515 22.40 -4.21 -1.36
C GLU A 515 22.43 -2.79 -0.77
N ASN A 516 22.80 -2.70 0.49
CA ASN A 516 22.85 -1.45 1.24
C ASN A 516 24.29 -1.09 1.60
N LEU A 517 24.85 -0.18 0.86
CA LEU A 517 26.23 0.31 1.09
C LEU A 517 26.29 1.48 2.10
N CYS A 518 25.18 2.18 2.35
CA CYS A 518 25.16 3.34 3.24
C CYS A 518 25.14 3.03 4.73
N THR A 519 24.79 1.80 5.15
CA THR A 519 24.66 1.46 6.59
C THR A 519 25.90 0.82 7.21
N ARG A 520 26.91 0.48 6.42
CA ARG A 520 28.16 -0.14 6.95
C ARG A 520 29.07 0.84 7.70
N ASN A 521 28.85 2.16 7.61
CA ASN A 521 29.71 3.18 8.20
C ASN A 521 28.98 4.16 9.14
N ALA A 522 27.80 3.81 9.69
CA ALA A 522 27.11 4.60 10.72
C ALA A 522 27.28 3.99 12.10
#